data_391be0ade3ba15f1ae0471f14a11b049
#
_entry.id   391be0ade3ba15f1ae0471f14a11b049
#
_cell.length_a   1.000
_cell.length_b   1.000
_cell.length_c   1.000
_cell.angle_alpha   90.00
_cell.angle_beta   90.00
_cell.angle_gamma   90.00
#
_symmetry.space_group_name_H-M   'P 1'
#
loop_
_entity.id
_entity.type
_entity.pdbx_description
1 polymer ?
#
loop_
_entity_poly.entity_id
_entity_poly.type
_entity_poly.pdbx_seq_one_letter_code
_entity_poly.pdbx_strand_id
1 'polypeptide(L)'
;MPSLRRLPPLRWTLFFALIAISLIAAPAIVLRAAGYRFDFPRLRLVETGAISVHALPPGAKVRVEATRDLNTPTITKRTSALSSNLFFPNLLPGEYRIIVDRAGRATWQKTVTVEEKKTSSFPFVRLFPEAPSSLTVTLARKPQGLAANPDASAAVGWDHSGIFGANLTKQSTLTALTEILAGAIQDVNFVSNETLLVHFANGALVEVRNILAQTPTIIPLPGTYQSAIPFGEDRIVALAQNKTLVLIRVTASTPALQALNREAVAIAGADGWLSFLDPGGILWTMRDDGSDLRQRTVVPLTDLERIRLFSGRNEEVLAVIDNNDTAWFLDEGDDRFSVLADGIADAAFSRDSAKLLLVGSHEISLYAVRERLDQPIRPKGSRETVTRFSEPIKTAAFLPQEEEYAVVLSSSALHIVELDGRGNRNDVSYPPAPAFALAHDAQRLLVLDADSQELASISIPSPDILERIRNR
;
A
#
# COMPACT_ATOMS: atom_id res chain seq x y z
N MET A 1 -50.97 -46.92 57.75
CA MET A 1 -50.96 -46.62 56.30
C MET A 1 -50.44 -45.22 56.08
N PRO A 2 -49.29 -45.00 55.52
CA PRO A 2 -48.79 -43.62 55.24
C PRO A 2 -49.49 -43.08 54.01
N SER A 3 -50.09 -41.91 54.17
CA SER A 3 -50.76 -41.16 53.08
C SER A 3 -49.77 -40.78 51.98
N LEU A 4 -49.96 -41.29 50.76
CA LEU A 4 -49.29 -40.85 49.56
C LEU A 4 -49.58 -39.33 49.37
N ARG A 5 -48.62 -38.49 49.74
CA ARG A 5 -48.65 -37.03 49.42
C ARG A 5 -48.73 -36.91 47.90
N ARG A 6 -49.89 -36.54 47.37
CA ARG A 6 -50.04 -36.11 45.98
C ARG A 6 -49.07 -34.96 45.72
N LEU A 7 -48.06 -35.21 44.90
CA LEU A 7 -47.17 -34.14 44.43
C LEU A 7 -48.01 -33.06 43.71
N PRO A 8 -47.78 -31.77 44.00
CA PRO A 8 -48.64 -30.71 43.48
C PRO A 8 -48.63 -30.74 41.94
N PRO A 9 -49.75 -30.49 41.26
CA PRO A 9 -49.89 -30.50 39.79
C PRO A 9 -48.89 -29.54 39.11
N LEU A 10 -48.38 -28.56 39.82
CA LEU A 10 -47.38 -27.61 39.38
C LEU A 10 -46.07 -28.23 38.85
N ARG A 11 -45.66 -29.37 39.40
CA ARG A 11 -44.43 -30.04 38.89
C ARG A 11 -44.61 -30.69 37.50
N TRP A 12 -45.77 -31.23 37.25
CA TRP A 12 -46.08 -31.80 35.97
C TRP A 12 -46.33 -30.74 34.92
N THR A 13 -47.00 -29.64 35.27
CA THR A 13 -47.20 -28.52 34.35
C THR A 13 -45.86 -27.87 33.99
N LEU A 14 -44.95 -27.64 34.95
CA LEU A 14 -43.59 -27.15 34.67
C LEU A 14 -42.80 -28.12 33.79
N PHE A 15 -42.86 -29.44 34.03
CA PHE A 15 -42.19 -30.46 33.23
C PHE A 15 -42.65 -30.46 31.76
N PHE A 16 -43.97 -30.48 31.54
CA PHE A 16 -44.54 -30.41 30.18
C PHE A 16 -44.29 -29.07 29.49
N ALA A 17 -44.34 -27.97 30.23
CA ALA A 17 -43.97 -26.63 29.70
C ALA A 17 -42.52 -26.57 29.26
N LEU A 18 -41.60 -27.18 30.03
CA LEU A 18 -40.15 -27.19 29.69
C LEU A 18 -39.87 -28.09 28.47
N ILE A 19 -40.59 -29.21 28.35
CA ILE A 19 -40.53 -30.07 27.15
C ILE A 19 -41.08 -29.31 25.93
N ALA A 20 -42.21 -28.66 26.03
CA ALA A 20 -42.80 -27.87 24.93
C ALA A 20 -41.89 -26.75 24.47
N ILE A 21 -41.31 -26.01 25.43
CA ILE A 21 -40.30 -24.94 25.14
C ILE A 21 -39.07 -25.56 24.45
N SER A 22 -38.57 -26.70 24.94
CA SER A 22 -37.39 -27.35 24.34
C SER A 22 -37.68 -27.87 22.92
N LEU A 23 -38.88 -28.43 22.68
CA LEU A 23 -39.31 -28.89 21.37
C LEU A 23 -39.43 -27.77 20.31
N ILE A 24 -39.70 -26.54 20.74
CA ILE A 24 -39.77 -25.36 19.87
C ILE A 24 -38.40 -24.68 19.78
N ALA A 25 -37.73 -24.53 20.92
CA ALA A 25 -36.45 -23.80 20.97
C ALA A 25 -35.30 -24.59 20.28
N ALA A 26 -35.23 -25.93 20.42
CA ALA A 26 -34.14 -26.68 19.84
C ALA A 26 -34.12 -26.62 18.29
N PRO A 27 -35.21 -26.84 17.55
CA PRO A 27 -35.23 -26.63 16.10
C PRO A 27 -34.93 -25.19 15.71
N ALA A 28 -35.44 -24.19 16.44
CA ALA A 28 -35.16 -22.78 16.16
C ALA A 28 -33.66 -22.44 16.32
N ILE A 29 -33.00 -22.96 17.35
CA ILE A 29 -31.56 -22.82 17.57
C ILE A 29 -30.77 -23.51 16.46
N VAL A 30 -31.15 -24.73 16.08
CA VAL A 30 -30.49 -25.49 15.00
C VAL A 30 -30.64 -24.74 13.66
N LEU A 31 -31.82 -24.28 13.32
CA LEU A 31 -32.06 -23.52 12.10
C LEU A 31 -31.25 -22.21 12.09
N ARG A 32 -31.21 -21.51 13.23
CA ARG A 32 -30.42 -20.29 13.37
C ARG A 32 -28.90 -20.57 13.26
N ALA A 33 -28.42 -21.66 13.84
CA ALA A 33 -27.04 -22.11 13.72
C ALA A 33 -26.69 -22.54 12.29
N ALA A 34 -27.65 -23.11 11.56
CA ALA A 34 -27.53 -23.47 10.14
C ALA A 34 -27.68 -22.26 9.20
N GLY A 35 -27.81 -21.03 9.74
CA GLY A 35 -27.88 -19.80 8.92
C GLY A 35 -29.27 -19.47 8.41
N TYR A 36 -30.33 -20.04 8.98
CA TYR A 36 -31.71 -19.69 8.63
C TYR A 36 -32.28 -18.65 9.58
N ARG A 37 -33.10 -17.75 9.04
CA ARG A 37 -33.89 -16.77 9.80
C ARG A 37 -35.32 -16.75 9.28
N PHE A 38 -36.27 -16.60 10.19
CA PHE A 38 -37.66 -16.41 9.82
C PHE A 38 -37.90 -14.94 9.43
N ASP A 39 -38.32 -14.73 8.18
CA ASP A 39 -38.72 -13.43 7.63
C ASP A 39 -40.20 -13.20 7.98
N PHE A 40 -40.45 -12.47 9.05
CA PHE A 40 -41.83 -12.21 9.55
C PHE A 40 -42.71 -11.47 8.54
N PRO A 41 -42.23 -10.45 7.79
CA PRO A 41 -43.04 -9.78 6.78
C PRO A 41 -43.51 -10.68 5.65
N ARG A 42 -42.70 -11.68 5.28
CA ARG A 42 -42.98 -12.62 4.18
C ARG A 42 -43.43 -14.01 4.66
N LEU A 43 -43.49 -14.21 5.97
CA LEU A 43 -43.85 -15.49 6.62
C LEU A 43 -43.12 -16.70 6.07
N ARG A 44 -41.83 -16.56 5.77
CA ARG A 44 -40.99 -17.63 5.20
C ARG A 44 -39.66 -17.77 5.92
N LEU A 45 -39.11 -18.98 5.87
CA LEU A 45 -37.76 -19.26 6.30
C LEU A 45 -36.81 -18.87 5.17
N VAL A 46 -35.83 -18.01 5.46
CA VAL A 46 -34.85 -17.47 4.49
C VAL A 46 -33.46 -17.81 4.97
N GLU A 47 -32.62 -18.22 4.04
CA GLU A 47 -31.18 -18.35 4.29
C GLU A 47 -30.54 -16.98 4.47
N THR A 48 -29.62 -16.89 5.43
CA THR A 48 -28.99 -15.61 5.77
C THR A 48 -27.55 -15.57 5.29
N GLY A 49 -27.04 -14.36 5.12
CA GLY A 49 -25.62 -14.09 4.91
C GLY A 49 -25.01 -13.44 6.15
N ALA A 50 -23.76 -13.03 6.00
CA ALA A 50 -23.02 -12.34 7.05
C ALA A 50 -22.14 -11.22 6.50
N ILE A 51 -21.75 -10.30 7.38
CA ILE A 51 -20.72 -9.28 7.11
C ILE A 51 -19.61 -9.43 8.15
N SER A 52 -18.37 -9.42 7.68
CA SER A 52 -17.17 -9.37 8.52
C SER A 52 -16.41 -8.07 8.24
N VAL A 53 -16.06 -7.33 9.27
CA VAL A 53 -15.34 -6.05 9.15
C VAL A 53 -14.14 -6.08 10.09
N HIS A 54 -12.94 -5.94 9.52
CA HIS A 54 -11.72 -5.73 10.29
C HIS A 54 -11.30 -4.27 10.17
N ALA A 55 -11.52 -3.49 11.24
CA ALA A 55 -11.34 -2.05 11.23
C ALA A 55 -10.21 -1.59 12.16
N LEU A 56 -9.31 -0.80 11.64
CA LEU A 56 -8.21 -0.18 12.37
C LEU A 56 -8.27 1.36 12.31
N PRO A 57 -7.85 2.04 13.36
CA PRO A 57 -7.36 1.51 14.65
C PRO A 57 -8.48 1.00 15.55
N PRO A 58 -8.13 0.19 16.59
CA PRO A 58 -9.10 -0.33 17.55
C PRO A 58 -9.95 0.78 18.22
N GLY A 59 -11.16 0.42 18.66
CA GLY A 59 -12.11 1.38 19.25
C GLY A 59 -13.06 2.02 18.24
N ALA A 60 -13.01 1.61 16.97
CA ALA A 60 -13.94 2.05 15.95
C ALA A 60 -15.35 1.51 16.20
N LYS A 61 -16.35 2.33 15.93
CA LYS A 61 -17.77 1.97 15.97
C LYS A 61 -18.19 1.54 14.56
N VAL A 62 -18.73 0.34 14.44
CA VAL A 62 -19.22 -0.21 13.17
C VAL A 62 -20.75 -0.31 13.24
N ARG A 63 -21.42 0.31 12.29
CA ARG A 63 -22.86 0.27 12.09
C ARG A 63 -23.18 -0.43 10.79
N VAL A 64 -24.14 -1.34 10.84
CA VAL A 64 -24.69 -2.04 9.67
C VAL A 64 -26.17 -1.74 9.58
N GLU A 65 -26.58 -1.11 8.52
CA GLU A 65 -27.93 -0.58 8.29
C GLU A 65 -28.49 -1.17 6.98
N ALA A 66 -29.71 -1.73 7.02
CA ALA A 66 -30.38 -2.15 5.79
C ALA A 66 -30.82 -0.91 4.97
N THR A 67 -30.49 -0.86 3.69
CA THR A 67 -30.75 0.32 2.86
C THR A 67 -32.22 0.43 2.44
N ARG A 68 -32.89 -0.70 2.22
CA ARG A 68 -34.28 -0.74 1.69
C ARG A 68 -35.35 -1.06 2.71
N ASP A 69 -34.98 -1.66 3.85
CA ASP A 69 -35.93 -2.05 4.89
C ASP A 69 -35.68 -1.22 6.16
N LEU A 70 -36.40 -0.14 6.27
CA LEU A 70 -36.35 0.79 7.42
C LEU A 70 -36.78 0.13 8.74
N ASN A 71 -37.47 -1.02 8.71
CA ASN A 71 -37.86 -1.78 9.88
C ASN A 71 -36.78 -2.75 10.39
N THR A 72 -35.73 -2.99 9.60
CA THR A 72 -34.60 -3.77 10.08
C THR A 72 -33.74 -2.93 11.03
N PRO A 73 -33.57 -3.35 12.28
CA PRO A 73 -32.84 -2.54 13.25
C PRO A 73 -31.37 -2.41 12.84
N THR A 74 -30.84 -1.20 12.98
CA THR A 74 -29.41 -0.93 12.84
C THR A 74 -28.61 -1.73 13.86
N ILE A 75 -27.67 -2.52 13.38
CA ILE A 75 -26.78 -3.31 14.25
C ILE A 75 -25.51 -2.51 14.47
N THR A 76 -25.22 -2.19 15.73
CA THR A 76 -24.01 -1.45 16.10
C THR A 76 -23.11 -2.31 16.97
N LYS A 77 -21.82 -2.40 16.59
CA LYS A 77 -20.76 -3.03 17.39
C LYS A 77 -19.56 -2.10 17.45
N ARG A 78 -18.66 -2.35 18.39
CA ARG A 78 -17.41 -1.59 18.54
C ARG A 78 -16.23 -2.54 18.57
N THR A 79 -15.16 -2.22 17.83
CA THR A 79 -13.88 -2.92 17.93
C THR A 79 -13.24 -2.63 19.30
N SER A 80 -12.46 -3.57 19.79
CA SER A 80 -11.72 -3.43 21.05
C SER A 80 -10.21 -3.52 20.81
N ALA A 81 -9.42 -3.19 21.79
CA ALA A 81 -7.96 -3.35 21.73
C ALA A 81 -7.51 -4.81 21.49
N LEU A 82 -8.37 -5.78 21.90
CA LEU A 82 -8.09 -7.21 21.73
C LEU A 82 -8.69 -7.81 20.46
N SER A 83 -9.61 -7.12 19.78
CA SER A 83 -10.27 -7.60 18.57
C SER A 83 -10.73 -6.44 17.70
N SER A 84 -10.03 -6.25 16.60
CA SER A 84 -10.40 -5.33 15.52
C SER A 84 -11.34 -5.95 14.50
N ASN A 85 -11.61 -7.26 14.59
CA ASN A 85 -12.53 -7.97 13.71
C ASN A 85 -13.92 -8.08 14.35
N LEU A 86 -14.95 -7.65 13.61
CA LEU A 86 -16.35 -7.72 13.99
C LEU A 86 -17.13 -8.56 12.98
N PHE A 87 -17.88 -9.51 13.48
CA PHE A 87 -18.74 -10.39 12.69
C PHE A 87 -20.21 -10.08 12.93
N PHE A 88 -20.97 -9.90 11.85
CA PHE A 88 -22.42 -9.63 11.83
C PHE A 88 -23.14 -10.79 11.14
N PRO A 89 -23.53 -11.83 11.88
CA PRO A 89 -24.20 -13.00 11.32
C PRO A 89 -25.69 -12.78 11.14
N ASN A 90 -26.34 -13.71 10.46
CA ASN A 90 -27.79 -13.83 10.32
C ASN A 90 -28.47 -12.57 9.72
N LEU A 91 -27.81 -11.94 8.74
CA LEU A 91 -28.38 -10.86 7.98
C LEU A 91 -29.28 -11.40 6.87
N LEU A 92 -30.46 -10.83 6.69
CA LEU A 92 -31.31 -11.17 5.54
C LEU A 92 -30.63 -10.76 4.24
N PRO A 93 -30.80 -11.50 3.14
CA PRO A 93 -30.30 -11.10 1.85
C PRO A 93 -30.84 -9.72 1.45
N GLY A 94 -29.96 -8.86 0.98
CA GLY A 94 -30.32 -7.50 0.64
C GLY A 94 -29.15 -6.55 0.66
N GLU A 95 -29.42 -5.28 0.45
CA GLU A 95 -28.44 -4.21 0.41
C GLU A 95 -28.26 -3.58 1.79
N TYR A 96 -27.02 -3.49 2.26
CA TYR A 96 -26.63 -2.94 3.54
C TYR A 96 -25.60 -1.83 3.38
N ARG A 97 -25.76 -0.77 4.17
CA ARG A 97 -24.75 0.25 4.37
C ARG A 97 -23.93 -0.08 5.61
N ILE A 98 -22.63 -0.17 5.44
CA ILE A 98 -21.67 -0.33 6.52
C ILE A 98 -21.03 1.03 6.76
N ILE A 99 -21.03 1.50 8.00
CA ILE A 99 -20.42 2.76 8.40
C ILE A 99 -19.46 2.46 9.53
N VAL A 100 -18.21 2.88 9.38
CA VAL A 100 -17.17 2.74 10.39
C VAL A 100 -16.68 4.12 10.76
N ASP A 101 -16.83 4.47 12.02
CA ASP A 101 -16.48 5.79 12.55
C ASP A 101 -15.64 5.70 13.83
N ARG A 102 -14.78 6.71 14.02
CA ARG A 102 -14.01 6.94 15.24
C ARG A 102 -13.67 8.43 15.34
N ALA A 103 -13.76 8.99 16.54
CA ALA A 103 -13.45 10.40 16.76
C ALA A 103 -12.07 10.80 16.24
N GLY A 104 -11.98 11.93 15.52
CA GLY A 104 -10.77 12.45 14.90
C GLY A 104 -10.25 11.64 13.70
N ARG A 105 -11.11 10.79 13.13
CA ARG A 105 -10.80 9.98 11.96
C ARG A 105 -11.87 10.13 10.88
N ALA A 106 -11.44 10.14 9.63
CA ALA A 106 -12.35 10.13 8.50
C ALA A 106 -13.24 8.89 8.53
N THR A 107 -14.53 9.07 8.28
CA THR A 107 -15.51 7.99 8.26
C THR A 107 -15.32 7.13 7.02
N TRP A 108 -15.27 5.81 7.22
CA TRP A 108 -15.30 4.85 6.13
C TRP A 108 -16.72 4.31 5.96
N GLN A 109 -17.21 4.25 4.72
CA GLN A 109 -18.52 3.68 4.45
C GLN A 109 -18.59 2.93 3.13
N LYS A 110 -19.37 1.85 3.09
CA LYS A 110 -19.68 1.09 1.88
C LYS A 110 -21.13 0.63 1.85
N THR A 111 -21.64 0.51 0.64
CA THR A 111 -22.90 -0.17 0.37
C THR A 111 -22.58 -1.53 -0.25
N VAL A 112 -23.12 -2.60 0.30
CA VAL A 112 -22.82 -3.98 -0.09
C VAL A 112 -24.08 -4.83 -0.13
N THR A 113 -24.15 -5.73 -1.12
CA THR A 113 -25.21 -6.75 -1.17
C THR A 113 -24.77 -7.95 -0.36
N VAL A 114 -25.60 -8.33 0.62
CA VAL A 114 -25.48 -9.59 1.36
C VAL A 114 -26.24 -10.66 0.61
N GLU A 115 -25.54 -11.73 0.22
CA GLU A 115 -26.11 -12.90 -0.44
C GLU A 115 -26.33 -14.03 0.57
N GLU A 116 -27.23 -14.94 0.22
CA GLU A 116 -27.51 -16.14 1.01
C GLU A 116 -26.25 -17.02 1.12
N LYS A 117 -26.01 -17.56 2.34
CA LYS A 117 -24.86 -18.44 2.66
C LYS A 117 -23.48 -17.85 2.41
N LYS A 118 -23.38 -16.55 2.11
CA LYS A 118 -22.10 -15.90 1.87
C LYS A 118 -21.77 -14.89 2.95
N THR A 119 -20.47 -14.71 3.19
CA THR A 119 -19.93 -13.65 4.03
C THR A 119 -19.28 -12.59 3.17
N SER A 120 -19.76 -11.35 3.27
CA SER A 120 -19.09 -10.19 2.69
C SER A 120 -18.01 -9.72 3.67
N SER A 121 -16.74 -9.92 3.33
CA SER A 121 -15.61 -9.61 4.20
C SER A 121 -14.91 -8.32 3.78
N PHE A 122 -14.63 -7.45 4.74
CA PHE A 122 -13.85 -6.21 4.60
C PHE A 122 -12.65 -6.25 5.53
N PRO A 123 -11.56 -6.93 5.13
CA PRO A 123 -10.42 -7.18 6.00
C PRO A 123 -9.47 -5.97 6.14
N PHE A 124 -9.61 -4.93 5.32
CA PHE A 124 -8.63 -3.84 5.22
C PHE A 124 -9.23 -2.46 5.48
N VAL A 125 -10.20 -2.34 6.39
CA VAL A 125 -10.78 -1.04 6.73
C VAL A 125 -9.79 -0.23 7.56
N ARG A 126 -9.37 0.93 7.04
CA ARG A 126 -8.42 1.85 7.69
C ARG A 126 -9.07 3.22 7.87
N LEU A 127 -9.09 3.69 9.10
CA LEU A 127 -9.59 5.04 9.43
C LEU A 127 -8.40 5.99 9.57
N PHE A 128 -8.18 6.80 8.57
CA PHE A 128 -7.12 7.80 8.54
C PHE A 128 -7.49 9.02 9.39
N PRO A 129 -6.52 9.78 9.94
CA PRO A 129 -6.82 11.05 10.63
C PRO A 129 -7.58 12.02 9.73
N GLU A 130 -8.47 12.84 10.30
CA GLU A 130 -9.15 13.91 9.55
C GLU A 130 -8.19 15.01 9.11
N ALA A 131 -7.10 15.20 9.84
CA ALA A 131 -6.04 16.15 9.51
C ALA A 131 -4.66 15.54 9.81
N PRO A 132 -3.62 15.94 9.05
CA PRO A 132 -2.23 15.59 9.37
C PRO A 132 -1.83 16.13 10.75
N SER A 133 -0.93 15.43 11.43
CA SER A 133 -0.36 15.89 12.70
C SER A 133 0.92 16.67 12.41
N SER A 134 1.01 17.92 12.83
CA SER A 134 2.25 18.72 12.72
C SER A 134 3.41 18.03 13.46
N LEU A 135 4.59 18.06 12.87
CA LEU A 135 5.84 17.57 13.47
C LEU A 135 6.69 18.69 14.07
N THR A 136 6.20 19.94 14.02
CA THR A 136 6.94 21.15 14.50
C THR A 136 8.34 21.32 13.90
N VAL A 137 8.55 20.79 12.70
CA VAL A 137 9.80 20.89 11.97
C VAL A 137 9.53 21.52 10.63
N THR A 138 10.22 22.62 10.34
CA THR A 138 10.13 23.36 9.08
C THR A 138 11.34 23.03 8.21
N LEU A 139 11.11 22.72 6.95
CA LEU A 139 12.19 22.58 5.97
C LEU A 139 12.69 23.98 5.56
N ALA A 140 13.98 24.09 5.28
CA ALA A 140 14.59 25.38 4.94
C ALA A 140 14.03 26.00 3.64
N ARG A 141 13.50 25.18 2.75
CA ARG A 141 12.98 25.59 1.43
C ARG A 141 11.89 24.63 0.96
N LYS A 142 11.13 25.05 -0.06
CA LYS A 142 10.12 24.21 -0.71
C LYS A 142 10.80 23.16 -1.61
N PRO A 143 10.67 21.87 -1.32
CA PRO A 143 11.31 20.83 -2.12
C PRO A 143 10.54 20.54 -3.42
N GLN A 144 11.27 20.02 -4.41
CA GLN A 144 10.72 19.36 -5.58
C GLN A 144 10.38 17.90 -5.29
N GLY A 145 11.17 17.26 -4.43
CA GLY A 145 10.95 15.89 -3.96
C GLY A 145 11.19 15.79 -2.46
N LEU A 146 10.60 14.77 -1.86
CA LEU A 146 10.71 14.46 -0.44
C LEU A 146 10.96 12.97 -0.28
N ALA A 147 11.95 12.59 0.50
CA ALA A 147 12.21 11.22 0.92
C ALA A 147 12.21 11.11 2.44
N ALA A 148 11.84 9.97 2.96
CA ALA A 148 11.91 9.64 4.36
C ALA A 148 12.63 8.31 4.54
N ASN A 149 13.40 8.20 5.62
CA ASN A 149 13.96 6.91 5.98
C ASN A 149 12.88 5.96 6.50
N PRO A 150 13.09 4.64 6.45
CA PRO A 150 12.08 3.64 6.78
C PRO A 150 11.43 3.82 8.16
N ASP A 151 12.21 4.21 9.19
CA ASP A 151 11.74 4.37 10.58
C ASP A 151 11.15 5.77 10.89
N ALA A 152 11.09 6.66 9.91
CA ALA A 152 10.66 8.05 10.07
C ALA A 152 11.46 8.88 11.10
N SER A 153 12.74 8.59 11.30
CA SER A 153 13.61 9.42 12.14
C SER A 153 14.21 10.60 11.36
N ALA A 154 14.25 10.53 10.04
CA ALA A 154 14.72 11.59 9.14
C ALA A 154 13.81 11.80 7.93
N ALA A 155 13.72 13.03 7.48
CA ALA A 155 13.16 13.40 6.20
C ALA A 155 14.12 14.33 5.45
N VAL A 156 14.19 14.14 4.13
CA VAL A 156 15.09 14.88 3.26
C VAL A 156 14.31 15.40 2.07
N GLY A 157 14.35 16.72 1.88
CA GLY A 157 13.85 17.40 0.70
C GLY A 157 15.01 17.86 -0.19
N TRP A 158 14.75 17.99 -1.48
CA TRP A 158 15.72 18.52 -2.44
C TRP A 158 15.06 19.42 -3.48
N ASP A 159 15.88 20.30 -4.02
CA ASP A 159 15.53 21.18 -5.13
C ASP A 159 16.70 21.33 -6.11
N HIS A 160 16.60 22.23 -7.07
CA HIS A 160 17.68 22.52 -8.03
C HIS A 160 18.95 23.08 -7.40
N SER A 161 18.92 23.55 -6.16
CA SER A 161 20.05 24.18 -5.50
C SER A 161 20.74 23.29 -4.47
N GLY A 162 20.13 22.16 -4.11
CA GLY A 162 20.72 21.21 -3.17
C GLY A 162 19.71 20.42 -2.34
N ILE A 163 20.24 19.77 -1.32
CA ILE A 163 19.52 18.93 -0.38
C ILE A 163 19.38 19.65 0.98
N PHE A 164 18.30 19.40 1.67
CA PHE A 164 18.07 19.88 3.02
C PHE A 164 17.24 18.84 3.78
N GLY A 165 17.47 18.72 5.06
CA GLY A 165 16.86 17.65 5.83
C GLY A 165 16.43 18.05 7.22
N ALA A 166 15.65 17.19 7.83
CA ALA A 166 15.16 17.29 9.17
C ALA A 166 15.37 15.99 9.95
N ASN A 167 15.86 16.11 11.17
CA ASN A 167 15.82 15.03 12.16
C ASN A 167 14.48 15.10 12.89
N LEU A 168 13.61 14.15 12.61
CA LEU A 168 12.24 14.16 13.14
C LEU A 168 12.17 13.72 14.60
N THR A 169 13.15 12.96 15.08
CA THR A 169 13.23 12.55 16.47
C THR A 169 13.66 13.71 17.37
N LYS A 170 14.63 14.50 16.92
CA LYS A 170 15.15 15.67 17.67
C LYS A 170 14.42 16.96 17.32
N GLN A 171 13.50 16.94 16.35
CA GLN A 171 12.79 18.10 15.84
C GLN A 171 13.76 19.25 15.45
N SER A 172 14.79 18.91 14.70
CA SER A 172 15.84 19.85 14.28
C SER A 172 16.18 19.69 12.80
N THR A 173 16.71 20.76 12.20
CA THR A 173 17.22 20.72 10.81
C THR A 173 18.55 19.98 10.74
N LEU A 174 18.79 19.29 9.62
CA LEU A 174 20.07 18.64 9.30
C LEU A 174 20.96 19.62 8.52
N THR A 175 21.48 20.65 9.20
CA THR A 175 22.24 21.75 8.57
C THR A 175 23.48 21.27 7.82
N ALA A 176 24.16 20.25 8.32
CA ALA A 176 25.34 19.67 7.67
C ALA A 176 25.08 19.16 6.26
N LEU A 177 23.89 18.60 5.97
CA LEU A 177 23.55 18.15 4.62
C LEU A 177 23.41 19.31 3.64
N THR A 178 22.84 20.43 4.06
CA THR A 178 22.58 21.60 3.24
C THR A 178 23.87 22.31 2.79
N GLU A 179 24.89 22.30 3.63
CA GLU A 179 26.16 22.94 3.35
C GLU A 179 27.08 22.15 2.40
N ILE A 180 26.91 20.81 2.38
CA ILE A 180 27.87 19.92 1.74
C ILE A 180 27.40 19.47 0.35
N LEU A 181 26.09 19.38 0.10
CA LEU A 181 25.51 18.85 -1.13
C LEU A 181 24.80 19.97 -1.92
N ALA A 182 25.58 20.95 -2.40
CA ALA A 182 25.07 21.99 -3.28
C ALA A 182 25.08 21.50 -4.74
N GLY A 183 24.00 21.76 -5.48
CA GLY A 183 23.87 21.43 -6.90
C GLY A 183 22.46 20.93 -7.25
N ALA A 184 22.18 20.85 -8.54
CA ALA A 184 20.90 20.33 -9.02
C ALA A 184 20.80 18.82 -8.75
N ILE A 185 19.84 18.44 -7.94
CA ILE A 185 19.59 17.05 -7.57
C ILE A 185 18.47 16.49 -8.44
N GLN A 186 18.72 15.31 -8.99
CA GLN A 186 17.76 14.58 -9.80
C GLN A 186 16.87 13.69 -8.92
N ASP A 187 17.48 12.92 -8.02
CA ASP A 187 16.80 11.96 -7.17
C ASP A 187 17.56 11.69 -5.88
N VAL A 188 16.82 11.25 -4.85
CA VAL A 188 17.36 10.92 -3.53
C VAL A 188 16.68 9.67 -3.00
N ASN A 189 17.47 8.66 -2.66
CA ASN A 189 16.97 7.39 -2.17
C ASN A 189 17.62 7.00 -0.85
N PHE A 190 16.82 6.61 0.14
CA PHE A 190 17.32 5.99 1.36
C PHE A 190 17.71 4.53 1.09
N VAL A 191 18.95 4.22 1.36
CA VAL A 191 19.49 2.84 1.32
C VAL A 191 19.22 2.13 2.64
N SER A 192 19.30 2.88 3.74
CA SER A 192 19.00 2.41 5.10
C SER A 192 18.47 3.59 5.95
N ASN A 193 18.25 3.37 7.24
CA ASN A 193 17.83 4.45 8.15
C ASN A 193 18.86 5.59 8.26
N GLU A 194 20.13 5.31 8.00
CA GLU A 194 21.22 6.28 8.18
C GLU A 194 22.02 6.55 6.89
N THR A 195 21.67 5.89 5.79
CA THR A 195 22.41 5.99 4.53
C THR A 195 21.52 6.49 3.41
N LEU A 196 22.00 7.47 2.68
CA LEU A 196 21.31 8.16 1.60
C LEU A 196 22.15 8.07 0.32
N LEU A 197 21.54 7.77 -0.80
CA LEU A 197 22.12 7.86 -2.14
C LEU A 197 21.53 9.09 -2.83
N VAL A 198 22.39 10.01 -3.23
CA VAL A 198 22.03 11.26 -3.92
C VAL A 198 22.50 11.19 -5.37
N HIS A 199 21.57 11.35 -6.30
CA HIS A 199 21.83 11.42 -7.73
C HIS A 199 21.69 12.85 -8.22
N PHE A 200 22.77 13.42 -8.74
CA PHE A 200 22.78 14.77 -9.28
C PHE A 200 22.37 14.80 -10.75
N ALA A 201 21.83 15.93 -11.21
CA ALA A 201 21.41 16.12 -12.60
C ALA A 201 22.56 16.03 -13.62
N ASN A 202 23.81 16.22 -13.19
CA ASN A 202 25.00 16.01 -14.02
C ASN A 202 25.45 14.54 -14.09
N GLY A 203 24.71 13.64 -13.46
CA GLY A 203 24.99 12.20 -13.41
C GLY A 203 25.93 11.77 -12.28
N ALA A 204 26.45 12.69 -11.45
CA ALA A 204 27.25 12.31 -10.30
C ALA A 204 26.40 11.60 -9.24
N LEU A 205 26.98 10.59 -8.58
CA LEU A 205 26.38 9.91 -7.44
C LEU A 205 27.21 10.18 -6.18
N VAL A 206 26.52 10.37 -5.07
CA VAL A 206 27.13 10.54 -3.76
C VAL A 206 26.38 9.69 -2.74
N GLU A 207 27.10 8.88 -2.00
CA GLU A 207 26.56 8.18 -0.83
C GLU A 207 26.84 8.99 0.43
N VAL A 208 25.84 9.18 1.24
CA VAL A 208 25.93 9.90 2.53
C VAL A 208 25.57 8.95 3.64
N ARG A 209 26.48 8.70 4.57
CA ARG A 209 26.29 7.84 5.74
C ARG A 209 26.19 8.64 7.01
N ASN A 210 25.53 8.04 8.01
CA ASN A 210 25.32 8.64 9.32
C ASN A 210 24.65 10.01 9.22
N ILE A 211 23.60 10.11 8.42
CA ILE A 211 22.91 11.38 8.12
C ILE A 211 22.40 12.10 9.37
N LEU A 212 22.15 11.38 10.47
CA LEU A 212 21.68 11.91 11.75
C LEU A 212 22.82 12.41 12.65
N ALA A 213 24.08 12.20 12.26
CA ALA A 213 25.26 12.69 12.98
C ALA A 213 25.49 14.16 12.71
N GLN A 214 26.25 14.82 13.59
CA GLN A 214 26.66 16.22 13.37
C GLN A 214 27.55 16.39 12.13
N THR A 215 28.36 15.37 11.83
CA THR A 215 29.22 15.30 10.66
C THR A 215 28.94 14.01 9.90
N PRO A 216 28.05 14.04 8.92
CA PRO A 216 27.81 12.89 8.05
C PRO A 216 29.03 12.55 7.21
N THR A 217 29.21 11.28 6.87
CA THR A 217 30.29 10.82 6.00
C THR A 217 29.83 10.89 4.55
N ILE A 218 30.54 11.62 3.70
CA ILE A 218 30.23 11.82 2.29
C ILE A 218 31.22 11.03 1.45
N ILE A 219 30.70 10.15 0.59
CA ILE A 219 31.48 9.28 -0.27
C ILE A 219 31.09 9.55 -1.72
N PRO A 220 31.86 10.37 -2.46
CA PRO A 220 31.65 10.53 -3.89
C PRO A 220 31.89 9.22 -4.62
N LEU A 221 30.96 8.80 -5.44
CA LEU A 221 31.10 7.62 -6.27
C LEU A 221 31.72 8.01 -7.62
N PRO A 222 32.82 7.38 -8.04
CA PRO A 222 33.54 7.77 -9.24
C PRO A 222 32.73 7.44 -10.50
N GLY A 223 32.67 8.39 -11.44
CA GLY A 223 31.95 8.26 -12.70
C GLY A 223 30.70 9.12 -12.79
N THR A 224 30.01 8.99 -13.92
CA THR A 224 28.71 9.63 -14.18
C THR A 224 27.70 8.60 -14.66
N TYR A 225 26.47 8.68 -14.13
CA TYR A 225 25.47 7.66 -14.25
C TYR A 225 24.13 8.24 -14.72
N GLN A 226 23.37 7.46 -15.47
CA GLN A 226 22.00 7.79 -15.87
C GLN A 226 21.00 7.38 -14.80
N SER A 227 21.23 6.24 -14.15
CA SER A 227 20.39 5.73 -13.06
C SER A 227 21.23 4.84 -12.15
N ALA A 228 20.75 4.65 -10.92
CA ALA A 228 21.38 3.79 -9.93
C ALA A 228 20.34 3.15 -9.03
N ILE A 229 20.57 1.89 -8.67
CA ILE A 229 19.68 1.09 -7.80
C ILE A 229 20.51 0.58 -6.62
N PRO A 230 20.15 0.90 -5.37
CA PRO A 230 20.80 0.33 -4.20
C PRO A 230 20.40 -1.14 -4.02
N PHE A 231 21.39 -1.99 -3.69
CA PHE A 231 21.23 -3.38 -3.33
C PHE A 231 21.83 -3.66 -1.96
N GLY A 232 20.98 -3.72 -0.93
CA GLY A 232 21.47 -3.81 0.45
C GLY A 232 22.23 -2.56 0.89
N GLU A 233 23.08 -2.68 1.89
CA GLU A 233 23.74 -1.54 2.53
C GLU A 233 25.09 -1.14 1.88
N ASP A 234 25.69 -2.02 1.07
CA ASP A 234 27.05 -1.87 0.57
C ASP A 234 27.21 -1.97 -0.95
N ARG A 235 26.10 -2.20 -1.68
CA ARG A 235 26.15 -2.40 -3.13
C ARG A 235 25.16 -1.49 -3.86
N ILE A 236 25.62 -0.93 -4.97
CA ILE A 236 24.82 -0.12 -5.87
C ILE A 236 25.09 -0.64 -7.29
N VAL A 237 24.06 -0.93 -8.05
CA VAL A 237 24.16 -1.16 -9.48
C VAL A 237 23.80 0.12 -10.21
N ALA A 238 24.69 0.60 -11.05
CA ALA A 238 24.51 1.86 -11.75
C ALA A 238 24.65 1.68 -13.26
N LEU A 239 23.84 2.41 -14.01
CA LEU A 239 23.91 2.53 -15.45
C LEU A 239 24.72 3.77 -15.79
N ALA A 240 25.93 3.59 -16.31
CA ALA A 240 26.78 4.68 -16.69
C ALA A 240 26.28 5.42 -17.95
N GLN A 241 26.76 6.65 -18.17
CA GLN A 241 26.39 7.47 -19.33
C GLN A 241 26.70 6.79 -20.67
N ASN A 242 27.74 5.96 -20.72
CA ASN A 242 28.11 5.15 -21.89
C ASN A 242 27.32 3.85 -22.04
N LYS A 243 26.19 3.72 -21.29
CA LYS A 243 25.31 2.54 -21.26
C LYS A 243 25.93 1.28 -20.65
N THR A 244 27.11 1.34 -20.03
CA THR A 244 27.72 0.19 -19.37
C THR A 244 27.12 0.01 -17.95
N LEU A 245 26.86 -1.24 -17.58
CA LEU A 245 26.46 -1.60 -16.20
C LEU A 245 27.69 -1.70 -15.30
N VAL A 246 27.60 -1.07 -14.13
CA VAL A 246 28.67 -1.03 -13.14
C VAL A 246 28.13 -1.44 -11.79
N LEU A 247 28.78 -2.39 -11.13
CA LEU A 247 28.56 -2.68 -9.72
C LEU A 247 29.53 -1.84 -8.89
N ILE A 248 28.99 -1.05 -7.99
CA ILE A 248 29.74 -0.23 -7.04
C ILE A 248 29.60 -0.87 -5.67
N ARG A 249 30.72 -1.26 -5.07
CA ARG A 249 30.78 -1.74 -3.68
C ARG A 249 31.34 -0.63 -2.81
N VAL A 250 30.57 -0.21 -1.83
CA VAL A 250 30.97 0.85 -0.91
C VAL A 250 31.32 0.23 0.44
N THR A 251 32.57 -0.23 0.58
CA THR A 251 33.11 -0.74 1.84
C THR A 251 33.88 0.36 2.57
N ALA A 252 33.53 0.62 3.82
CA ALA A 252 34.11 1.72 4.61
C ALA A 252 33.96 3.09 3.91
N SER A 253 35.06 3.71 3.49
CA SER A 253 35.07 5.04 2.84
C SER A 253 35.56 5.01 1.40
N THR A 254 35.84 3.82 0.86
CA THR A 254 36.44 3.70 -0.49
C THR A 254 35.53 2.87 -1.38
N PRO A 255 34.94 3.48 -2.44
CA PRO A 255 34.15 2.74 -3.42
C PRO A 255 35.03 1.90 -4.32
N ALA A 256 34.64 0.65 -4.55
CA ALA A 256 35.27 -0.24 -5.54
C ALA A 256 34.30 -0.45 -6.70
N LEU A 257 34.80 -0.21 -7.92
CA LEU A 257 34.04 -0.35 -9.16
C LEU A 257 34.33 -1.68 -9.82
N GLN A 258 33.30 -2.37 -10.23
CA GLN A 258 33.39 -3.59 -11.05
C GLN A 258 32.48 -3.41 -12.27
N ALA A 259 33.07 -3.38 -13.47
CA ALA A 259 32.31 -3.42 -14.71
C ALA A 259 31.65 -4.80 -14.85
N LEU A 260 30.34 -4.81 -15.12
CA LEU A 260 29.60 -6.06 -15.35
C LEU A 260 29.70 -6.52 -16.82
N ASN A 261 30.45 -5.79 -17.67
CA ASN A 261 30.66 -6.07 -19.09
C ASN A 261 29.33 -6.27 -19.85
N ARG A 262 28.34 -5.48 -19.54
CA ARG A 262 27.02 -5.46 -20.17
C ARG A 262 26.62 -4.03 -20.47
N GLU A 263 25.88 -3.86 -21.57
CA GLU A 263 25.25 -2.60 -21.92
C GLU A 263 23.78 -2.66 -21.65
N ALA A 264 23.20 -1.55 -21.19
CA ALA A 264 21.78 -1.42 -20.93
C ALA A 264 21.27 -0.02 -21.28
N VAL A 265 19.96 0.08 -21.51
CA VAL A 265 19.24 1.36 -21.68
C VAL A 265 18.32 1.65 -20.50
N ALA A 266 17.92 0.63 -19.76
CA ALA A 266 17.14 0.77 -18.53
C ALA A 266 17.49 -0.37 -17.58
N ILE A 267 17.37 -0.08 -16.26
CA ILE A 267 17.62 -1.03 -15.17
C ILE A 267 16.48 -0.98 -14.17
N ALA A 268 16.19 -2.12 -13.57
CA ALA A 268 15.33 -2.27 -12.40
C ALA A 268 15.87 -3.39 -11.52
N GLY A 269 15.56 -3.37 -10.23
CA GLY A 269 16.05 -4.40 -9.35
C GLY A 269 15.18 -4.60 -8.11
N ALA A 270 15.13 -5.85 -7.65
CA ALA A 270 14.50 -6.23 -6.41
C ALA A 270 15.09 -7.56 -5.89
N ASP A 271 15.16 -7.69 -4.56
CA ASP A 271 15.53 -8.92 -3.84
C ASP A 271 16.80 -9.63 -4.37
N GLY A 272 17.85 -8.85 -4.73
CA GLY A 272 19.12 -9.36 -5.20
C GLY A 272 19.16 -9.77 -6.68
N TRP A 273 18.10 -9.41 -7.45
CA TRP A 273 18.04 -9.56 -8.89
C TRP A 273 18.08 -8.21 -9.60
N LEU A 274 18.90 -8.13 -10.64
CA LEU A 274 18.97 -7.01 -11.56
C LEU A 274 18.30 -7.42 -12.88
N SER A 275 17.32 -6.64 -13.29
CA SER A 275 16.71 -6.72 -14.62
C SER A 275 17.20 -5.55 -15.46
N PHE A 276 17.56 -5.78 -16.72
CA PHE A 276 18.00 -4.72 -17.62
C PHE A 276 17.57 -4.98 -19.05
N LEU A 277 17.24 -3.90 -19.75
CA LEU A 277 17.04 -3.92 -21.20
C LEU A 277 18.36 -3.58 -21.89
N ASP A 278 18.79 -4.44 -22.80
CA ASP A 278 19.95 -4.16 -23.62
C ASP A 278 19.62 -3.14 -24.75
N PRO A 279 20.63 -2.58 -25.44
CA PRO A 279 20.40 -1.66 -26.56
C PRO A 279 19.64 -2.27 -27.75
N GLY A 280 19.53 -3.58 -27.82
CA GLY A 280 18.72 -4.31 -28.80
C GLY A 280 17.26 -4.47 -28.37
N GLY A 281 16.88 -4.05 -27.17
CA GLY A 281 15.51 -4.17 -26.64
C GLY A 281 15.18 -5.54 -26.05
N ILE A 282 16.18 -6.37 -25.81
CA ILE A 282 16.02 -7.67 -25.17
C ILE A 282 16.17 -7.50 -23.65
N LEU A 283 15.27 -8.10 -22.92
CA LEU A 283 15.32 -8.13 -21.46
C LEU A 283 16.20 -9.27 -20.97
N TRP A 284 17.06 -8.92 -20.04
CA TRP A 284 17.95 -9.82 -19.32
C TRP A 284 17.74 -9.69 -17.82
N THR A 285 17.97 -10.78 -17.10
CA THR A 285 18.06 -10.79 -15.64
C THR A 285 19.37 -11.43 -15.20
N MET A 286 19.92 -10.96 -14.10
CA MET A 286 21.10 -11.56 -13.45
C MET A 286 21.08 -11.26 -11.97
N ARG A 287 21.89 -11.97 -11.20
CA ARG A 287 22.15 -11.60 -9.82
C ARG A 287 22.87 -10.26 -9.75
N ASP A 288 22.70 -9.56 -8.65
CA ASP A 288 23.35 -8.27 -8.38
C ASP A 288 24.90 -8.33 -8.38
N ASP A 289 25.49 -9.51 -8.23
CA ASP A 289 26.94 -9.75 -8.37
C ASP A 289 27.39 -10.04 -9.80
N GLY A 290 26.46 -10.05 -10.76
CA GLY A 290 26.71 -10.35 -12.17
C GLY A 290 26.61 -11.83 -12.53
N SER A 291 26.33 -12.72 -11.59
CA SER A 291 26.15 -14.14 -11.86
C SER A 291 24.73 -14.45 -12.38
N ASP A 292 24.51 -15.68 -12.82
CA ASP A 292 23.20 -16.23 -13.22
C ASP A 292 22.46 -15.39 -14.29
N LEU A 293 23.20 -14.99 -15.33
CA LEU A 293 22.65 -14.22 -16.45
C LEU A 293 21.65 -15.05 -17.26
N ARG A 294 20.44 -14.52 -17.43
CA ARG A 294 19.37 -15.18 -18.19
C ARG A 294 18.70 -14.20 -19.16
N GLN A 295 18.50 -14.63 -20.38
CA GLN A 295 17.64 -13.92 -21.33
C GLN A 295 16.16 -14.20 -20.96
N ARG A 296 15.36 -13.14 -20.85
CA ARG A 296 13.94 -13.25 -20.47
C ARG A 296 13.01 -13.08 -21.67
N THR A 297 13.38 -12.25 -22.64
CA THR A 297 12.56 -12.06 -23.83
C THR A 297 13.29 -12.48 -25.09
N VAL A 298 12.55 -13.01 -26.06
CA VAL A 298 13.04 -13.33 -27.41
C VAL A 298 12.61 -12.28 -28.44
N VAL A 299 11.56 -11.53 -28.14
CA VAL A 299 11.05 -10.44 -28.98
C VAL A 299 11.52 -9.12 -28.39
N PRO A 300 12.27 -8.32 -29.17
CA PRO A 300 12.77 -7.05 -28.69
C PRO A 300 11.66 -6.01 -28.57
N LEU A 301 11.78 -5.15 -27.56
CA LEU A 301 11.05 -3.89 -27.51
C LEU A 301 11.66 -2.89 -28.49
N THR A 302 10.81 -2.10 -29.13
CA THR A 302 11.20 -0.96 -29.95
C THR A 302 11.04 0.34 -29.13
N ASP A 303 11.58 1.47 -29.64
CA ASP A 303 11.47 2.80 -29.00
C ASP A 303 12.09 2.88 -27.59
N LEU A 304 13.40 2.66 -27.53
CA LEU A 304 14.16 2.58 -26.29
C LEU A 304 14.69 3.94 -25.75
N GLU A 305 14.23 5.10 -26.27
CA GLU A 305 14.85 6.39 -25.95
C GLU A 305 14.58 6.88 -24.53
N ARG A 306 13.36 6.70 -24.02
CA ARG A 306 12.95 7.15 -22.68
C ARG A 306 12.25 6.04 -21.91
N ILE A 307 12.85 4.89 -21.95
CA ILE A 307 12.24 3.70 -21.34
C ILE A 307 12.48 3.67 -19.85
N ARG A 308 11.45 3.31 -19.09
CA ARG A 308 11.54 3.05 -17.66
C ARG A 308 11.15 1.61 -17.39
N LEU A 309 11.97 0.93 -16.65
CA LEU A 309 11.79 -0.47 -16.28
C LEU A 309 11.40 -0.55 -14.79
N PHE A 310 10.39 -1.33 -14.49
CA PHE A 310 9.90 -1.60 -13.16
C PHE A 310 9.95 -3.10 -12.89
N SER A 311 10.46 -3.49 -11.74
CA SER A 311 10.55 -4.88 -11.31
C SER A 311 9.59 -5.15 -10.17
N GLY A 312 8.93 -6.29 -10.21
CA GLY A 312 8.29 -6.87 -9.04
C GLY A 312 9.33 -7.32 -8.02
N ARG A 313 8.90 -7.96 -6.96
CA ARG A 313 9.78 -8.46 -5.89
C ARG A 313 10.77 -9.52 -6.39
N ASN A 314 10.39 -10.26 -7.40
CA ASN A 314 11.23 -11.25 -8.08
C ASN A 314 11.46 -10.82 -9.53
N GLU A 315 12.42 -11.47 -10.21
CA GLU A 315 12.75 -11.23 -11.61
C GLU A 315 11.69 -11.69 -12.61
N GLU A 316 10.59 -12.27 -12.15
CA GLU A 316 9.61 -12.96 -13.00
C GLU A 316 8.60 -12.02 -13.63
N VAL A 317 8.20 -10.98 -12.90
CA VAL A 317 7.21 -10.01 -13.38
C VAL A 317 7.83 -8.63 -13.51
N LEU A 318 7.68 -8.04 -14.69
CA LEU A 318 8.27 -6.75 -15.03
C LEU A 318 7.27 -5.89 -15.79
N ALA A 319 7.39 -4.59 -15.63
CA ALA A 319 6.66 -3.63 -16.43
C ALA A 319 7.65 -2.63 -17.05
N VAL A 320 7.28 -2.13 -18.22
CA VAL A 320 8.04 -1.13 -18.94
C VAL A 320 7.09 -0.02 -19.35
N ILE A 321 7.52 1.22 -19.24
CA ILE A 321 6.84 2.35 -19.87
C ILE A 321 7.77 2.92 -20.93
N ASP A 322 7.29 2.95 -22.16
CA ASP A 322 8.04 3.43 -23.30
C ASP A 322 7.92 4.95 -23.52
N ASN A 323 8.56 5.44 -24.56
CA ASN A 323 8.57 6.86 -24.92
C ASN A 323 7.16 7.44 -25.29
N ASN A 324 6.21 6.58 -25.61
CA ASN A 324 4.84 6.95 -25.99
C ASN A 324 3.86 6.85 -24.80
N ASP A 325 4.37 6.72 -23.58
CA ASP A 325 3.59 6.46 -22.37
C ASP A 325 2.74 5.17 -22.46
N THR A 326 3.19 4.19 -23.27
CA THR A 326 2.59 2.87 -23.32
C THR A 326 3.23 1.98 -22.25
N ALA A 327 2.40 1.41 -21.40
CA ALA A 327 2.81 0.42 -20.43
C ALA A 327 2.79 -0.97 -21.03
N TRP A 328 3.91 -1.66 -20.94
CA TRP A 328 4.12 -3.04 -21.34
C TRP A 328 4.32 -3.91 -20.11
N PHE A 329 3.88 -5.14 -20.18
CA PHE A 329 3.97 -6.09 -19.08
C PHE A 329 4.54 -7.43 -19.54
N LEU A 330 5.45 -7.98 -18.75
CA LEU A 330 5.97 -9.33 -18.89
C LEU A 330 5.52 -10.15 -17.68
N ASP A 331 4.71 -11.17 -17.93
CA ASP A 331 4.24 -12.10 -16.89
C ASP A 331 5.27 -13.22 -16.65
N GLU A 332 5.06 -13.93 -15.57
CA GLU A 332 5.82 -15.16 -15.24
C GLU A 332 5.68 -16.18 -16.38
N GLY A 333 6.82 -16.67 -16.86
CA GLY A 333 6.89 -17.66 -17.94
C GLY A 333 6.70 -17.13 -19.35
N ASP A 334 6.38 -15.84 -19.53
CA ASP A 334 6.33 -15.22 -20.85
C ASP A 334 7.73 -14.91 -21.37
N ASP A 335 7.85 -14.97 -22.70
CA ASP A 335 9.08 -14.66 -23.43
C ASP A 335 9.02 -13.35 -24.25
N ARG A 336 7.94 -12.58 -24.07
CA ARG A 336 7.71 -11.29 -24.74
C ARG A 336 6.81 -10.38 -23.91
N PHE A 337 7.03 -9.09 -24.05
CA PHE A 337 6.14 -8.09 -23.48
C PHE A 337 4.81 -8.03 -24.20
N SER A 338 3.73 -7.84 -23.47
CA SER A 338 2.40 -7.53 -23.97
C SER A 338 1.99 -6.10 -23.60
N VAL A 339 1.25 -5.42 -24.48
CA VAL A 339 0.71 -4.09 -24.16
C VAL A 339 -0.33 -4.20 -23.06
N LEU A 340 -0.17 -3.40 -22.03
CA LEU A 340 -1.07 -3.37 -20.88
C LEU A 340 -2.02 -2.15 -20.94
N ALA A 341 -1.47 -0.97 -21.24
CA ALA A 341 -2.22 0.28 -21.25
C ALA A 341 -1.46 1.40 -21.96
N ASP A 342 -2.19 2.38 -22.49
CA ASP A 342 -1.65 3.63 -23.02
C ASP A 342 -1.89 4.80 -22.08
N GLY A 343 -1.11 5.88 -22.22
CA GLY A 343 -1.23 7.09 -21.42
C GLY A 343 -0.77 6.92 -19.96
N ILE A 344 0.17 6.05 -19.71
CA ILE A 344 0.70 5.73 -18.40
C ILE A 344 1.99 6.49 -18.15
N ALA A 345 1.91 7.44 -17.23
CA ALA A 345 3.05 8.28 -16.84
C ALA A 345 3.96 7.63 -15.81
N ASP A 346 3.46 6.70 -14.99
CA ASP A 346 4.26 6.01 -13.97
C ASP A 346 3.61 4.67 -13.56
N ALA A 347 4.40 3.78 -12.93
CA ALA A 347 3.91 2.50 -12.44
C ALA A 347 4.64 2.08 -11.16
N ALA A 348 3.97 1.32 -10.31
CA ALA A 348 4.55 0.76 -9.12
C ALA A 348 3.98 -0.64 -8.83
N PHE A 349 4.85 -1.62 -8.58
CA PHE A 349 4.41 -2.92 -8.07
C PHE A 349 4.09 -2.83 -6.58
N SER A 350 3.09 -3.62 -6.14
CA SER A 350 2.92 -3.92 -4.74
C SER A 350 4.12 -4.74 -4.22
N ARG A 351 4.40 -4.65 -2.92
CA ARG A 351 5.54 -5.33 -2.30
C ARG A 351 5.54 -6.85 -2.51
N ASP A 352 4.35 -7.45 -2.60
CA ASP A 352 4.17 -8.88 -2.89
C ASP A 352 4.14 -9.20 -4.38
N SER A 353 4.28 -8.19 -5.25
CA SER A 353 4.17 -8.27 -6.72
C SER A 353 2.82 -8.82 -7.21
N ALA A 354 1.79 -8.83 -6.36
CA ALA A 354 0.47 -9.30 -6.75
C ALA A 354 -0.35 -8.25 -7.50
N LYS A 355 0.06 -6.98 -7.40
CA LYS A 355 -0.64 -5.84 -8.00
C LYS A 355 0.34 -4.90 -8.68
N LEU A 356 -0.11 -4.24 -9.73
CA LEU A 356 0.59 -3.15 -10.40
C LEU A 356 -0.34 -1.92 -10.43
N LEU A 357 0.11 -0.84 -9.81
CA LEU A 357 -0.54 0.47 -9.90
C LEU A 357 -0.04 1.15 -11.17
N LEU A 358 -0.95 1.56 -12.02
CA LEU A 358 -0.69 2.32 -13.23
C LEU A 358 -1.18 3.74 -13.04
N VAL A 359 -0.30 4.71 -13.25
CA VAL A 359 -0.55 6.13 -13.03
C VAL A 359 -0.57 6.84 -14.37
N GLY A 360 -1.74 7.24 -14.81
CA GLY A 360 -1.92 8.14 -15.95
C GLY A 360 -1.94 9.59 -15.51
N SER A 361 -2.14 10.50 -16.47
CA SER A 361 -2.16 11.95 -16.18
C SER A 361 -3.32 12.37 -15.27
N HIS A 362 -4.47 11.70 -15.35
CA HIS A 362 -5.68 12.05 -14.58
C HIS A 362 -6.36 10.82 -13.96
N GLU A 363 -5.83 9.64 -14.18
CA GLU A 363 -6.43 8.39 -13.75
C GLU A 363 -5.39 7.49 -13.11
N ILE A 364 -5.77 6.79 -12.04
CA ILE A 364 -5.03 5.63 -11.57
C ILE A 364 -5.84 4.38 -11.81
N SER A 365 -5.18 3.32 -12.24
CA SER A 365 -5.76 2.00 -12.41
C SER A 365 -4.92 0.92 -11.74
N LEU A 366 -5.58 -0.15 -11.35
CA LEU A 366 -4.97 -1.31 -10.70
C LEU A 366 -5.03 -2.50 -11.63
N TYR A 367 -3.90 -3.14 -11.86
CA TYR A 367 -3.79 -4.39 -12.59
C TYR A 367 -3.46 -5.53 -11.63
N ALA A 368 -4.24 -6.62 -11.68
CA ALA A 368 -4.00 -7.81 -10.87
C ALA A 368 -2.97 -8.71 -11.55
N VAL A 369 -1.76 -8.70 -11.06
CA VAL A 369 -0.65 -9.55 -11.54
C VAL A 369 -0.88 -11.01 -11.15
N ARG A 370 -1.38 -11.22 -9.93
CA ARG A 370 -1.75 -12.56 -9.42
C ARG A 370 -3.23 -12.61 -9.08
N GLU A 371 -3.80 -13.81 -9.20
CA GLU A 371 -5.16 -14.05 -8.76
C GLU A 371 -5.27 -13.91 -7.24
N ARG A 372 -6.35 -13.26 -6.81
CA ARG A 372 -6.74 -13.19 -5.42
C ARG A 372 -8.13 -13.77 -5.25
N LEU A 373 -8.22 -14.88 -4.52
CA LEU A 373 -9.46 -15.59 -4.23
C LEU A 373 -10.20 -15.02 -3.02
N ASP A 374 -9.47 -14.44 -2.07
CA ASP A 374 -10.04 -13.77 -0.91
C ASP A 374 -10.55 -12.38 -1.26
N GLN A 375 -11.57 -11.93 -0.53
CA GLN A 375 -12.18 -10.61 -0.79
C GLN A 375 -11.23 -9.44 -0.41
N PRO A 376 -11.11 -8.42 -1.26
CA PRO A 376 -11.76 -8.29 -2.57
C PRO A 376 -11.17 -9.26 -3.61
N ILE A 377 -12.04 -10.04 -4.26
CA ILE A 377 -11.63 -11.00 -5.30
C ILE A 377 -11.11 -10.22 -6.51
N ARG A 378 -9.93 -10.60 -7.02
CA ARG A 378 -9.32 -10.02 -8.21
C ARG A 378 -8.79 -11.14 -9.11
N PRO A 379 -9.43 -11.40 -10.25
CA PRO A 379 -8.91 -12.35 -11.23
C PRO A 379 -7.55 -11.89 -11.78
N LYS A 380 -6.61 -12.82 -11.98
CA LYS A 380 -5.34 -12.53 -12.66
C LYS A 380 -5.61 -11.87 -14.03
N GLY A 381 -4.84 -10.85 -14.36
CA GLY A 381 -4.96 -10.11 -15.61
C GLY A 381 -6.11 -9.09 -15.62
N SER A 382 -6.92 -9.00 -14.56
CA SER A 382 -7.96 -7.96 -14.50
C SER A 382 -7.36 -6.59 -14.27
N ARG A 383 -7.88 -5.59 -15.00
CA ARG A 383 -7.56 -4.17 -14.82
C ARG A 383 -8.81 -3.42 -14.42
N GLU A 384 -8.72 -2.58 -13.41
CA GLU A 384 -9.82 -1.72 -12.98
C GLU A 384 -9.35 -0.28 -12.78
N THR A 385 -10.15 0.69 -13.22
CA THR A 385 -9.93 2.09 -12.87
C THR A 385 -10.24 2.28 -11.39
N VAL A 386 -9.27 2.79 -10.65
CA VAL A 386 -9.44 3.09 -9.22
C VAL A 386 -10.15 4.42 -9.04
N THR A 387 -9.64 5.48 -9.64
CA THR A 387 -10.24 6.81 -9.59
C THR A 387 -9.76 7.69 -10.74
N ARG A 388 -10.53 8.74 -11.01
CA ARG A 388 -10.19 9.81 -11.97
C ARG A 388 -10.27 11.16 -11.28
N PHE A 389 -9.31 12.01 -11.59
CA PHE A 389 -9.26 13.38 -11.09
C PHE A 389 -9.46 14.38 -12.23
N SER A 390 -10.09 15.52 -11.92
CA SER A 390 -10.18 16.64 -12.85
C SER A 390 -8.83 17.28 -13.13
N GLU A 391 -7.89 17.10 -12.20
CA GLU A 391 -6.57 17.73 -12.23
C GLU A 391 -5.46 16.70 -12.43
N PRO A 392 -4.32 17.13 -12.98
CA PRO A 392 -3.19 16.24 -13.23
C PRO A 392 -2.67 15.59 -11.95
N ILE A 393 -2.39 14.30 -12.03
CA ILE A 393 -1.70 13.54 -11.01
C ILE A 393 -0.20 13.79 -11.15
N LYS A 394 0.46 14.17 -10.05
CA LYS A 394 1.91 14.36 -10.00
C LYS A 394 2.63 13.04 -9.73
N THR A 395 2.12 12.27 -8.79
CA THR A 395 2.68 10.97 -8.41
C THR A 395 1.66 10.16 -7.63
N ALA A 396 1.82 8.85 -7.61
CA ALA A 396 1.04 7.95 -6.77
C ALA A 396 1.90 6.77 -6.31
N ALA A 397 1.57 6.21 -5.14
CA ALA A 397 2.25 5.05 -4.59
C ALA A 397 1.28 4.19 -3.77
N PHE A 398 1.59 2.91 -3.61
CA PHE A 398 0.90 2.09 -2.62
C PHE A 398 1.21 2.56 -1.21
N LEU A 399 0.20 2.59 -0.33
CA LEU A 399 0.45 2.70 1.09
C LEU A 399 1.05 1.38 1.62
N PRO A 400 2.04 1.46 2.53
CA PRO A 400 2.68 0.27 3.06
C PRO A 400 1.71 -0.66 3.81
N GLN A 401 2.12 -1.89 3.99
CA GLN A 401 1.45 -3.06 4.56
C GLN A 401 0.60 -3.84 3.55
N GLU A 402 -0.72 -3.92 3.75
CA GLU A 402 -1.59 -4.74 2.88
C GLU A 402 -1.75 -4.17 1.48
N GLU A 403 -1.30 -2.92 1.28
CA GLU A 403 -1.33 -2.22 -0.02
C GLU A 403 -2.72 -2.25 -0.69
N GLU A 404 -3.76 -2.07 0.14
CA GLU A 404 -5.15 -1.93 -0.29
C GLU A 404 -5.60 -0.46 -0.35
N TYR A 405 -4.62 0.44 -0.24
CA TYR A 405 -4.78 1.88 -0.43
C TYR A 405 -3.64 2.42 -1.27
N ALA A 406 -3.93 3.45 -2.05
CA ALA A 406 -2.93 4.26 -2.75
C ALA A 406 -2.96 5.68 -2.22
N VAL A 407 -1.78 6.29 -2.08
CA VAL A 407 -1.64 7.73 -1.93
C VAL A 407 -1.47 8.35 -3.31
N VAL A 408 -2.22 9.40 -3.59
CA VAL A 408 -2.20 10.10 -4.88
C VAL A 408 -2.02 11.59 -4.62
N LEU A 409 -0.99 12.16 -5.18
CA LEU A 409 -0.75 13.59 -5.13
C LEU A 409 -1.20 14.22 -6.45
N SER A 410 -2.26 15.01 -6.38
CA SER A 410 -2.71 15.88 -7.47
C SER A 410 -2.17 17.31 -7.30
N SER A 411 -2.51 18.19 -8.22
CA SER A 411 -2.15 19.60 -8.08
C SER A 411 -2.94 20.32 -6.98
N SER A 412 -4.13 19.85 -6.64
CA SER A 412 -5.05 20.49 -5.68
C SER A 412 -5.14 19.82 -4.32
N ALA A 413 -4.77 18.54 -4.21
CA ALA A 413 -4.92 17.79 -2.96
C ALA A 413 -4.00 16.55 -2.91
N LEU A 414 -3.80 16.06 -1.70
CA LEU A 414 -3.28 14.73 -1.43
C LEU A 414 -4.45 13.82 -1.09
N HIS A 415 -4.57 12.70 -1.78
CA HIS A 415 -5.64 11.73 -1.59
C HIS A 415 -5.10 10.41 -1.04
N ILE A 416 -5.84 9.77 -0.15
CA ILE A 416 -5.66 8.36 0.21
C ILE A 416 -6.89 7.62 -0.27
N VAL A 417 -6.73 6.83 -1.32
CA VAL A 417 -7.81 6.16 -2.05
C VAL A 417 -7.80 4.68 -1.75
N GLU A 418 -8.95 4.13 -1.39
CA GLU A 418 -9.14 2.69 -1.21
C GLU A 418 -9.14 1.97 -2.56
N LEU A 419 -8.47 0.82 -2.64
CA LEU A 419 -8.38 0.01 -3.86
C LEU A 419 -9.50 -1.03 -3.98
N ASP A 420 -10.27 -1.27 -2.92
CA ASP A 420 -11.45 -2.16 -2.98
C ASP A 420 -12.61 -1.46 -3.69
N GLY A 421 -12.92 -1.90 -4.91
CA GLY A 421 -13.97 -1.33 -5.75
C GLY A 421 -15.40 -1.77 -5.41
N ARG A 422 -15.61 -2.64 -4.45
CA ARG A 422 -16.96 -3.10 -4.07
C ARG A 422 -17.78 -1.96 -3.44
N GLY A 423 -18.95 -1.70 -4.01
CA GLY A 423 -19.72 -0.52 -3.68
C GLY A 423 -19.01 0.78 -4.09
N ASN A 424 -18.98 1.77 -3.24
CA ASN A 424 -18.19 3.00 -3.43
C ASN A 424 -16.78 2.84 -2.85
N ARG A 425 -15.77 3.48 -3.46
CA ARG A 425 -14.43 3.61 -2.88
C ARG A 425 -14.40 4.76 -1.88
N ASN A 426 -13.65 4.56 -0.81
CA ASN A 426 -13.39 5.62 0.14
C ASN A 426 -12.17 6.41 -0.31
N ASP A 427 -12.29 7.73 -0.27
CA ASP A 427 -11.23 8.68 -0.55
C ASP A 427 -11.14 9.67 0.62
N VAL A 428 -9.96 9.78 1.20
CA VAL A 428 -9.67 10.77 2.24
C VAL A 428 -8.76 11.82 1.63
N SER A 429 -9.30 13.03 1.49
CA SER A 429 -8.59 14.16 0.89
C SER A 429 -7.98 15.07 1.95
N TYR A 430 -6.74 15.47 1.72
CA TYR A 430 -5.97 16.41 2.53
C TYR A 430 -5.60 17.64 1.72
N PRO A 431 -5.23 18.76 2.36
CA PRO A 431 -4.75 19.94 1.67
C PRO A 431 -3.64 19.64 0.68
N PRO A 432 -3.44 20.49 -0.35
CA PRO A 432 -2.39 20.29 -1.33
C PRO A 432 -1.01 20.30 -0.66
N ALA A 433 -0.16 19.38 -1.11
CA ALA A 433 1.22 19.28 -0.68
C ALA A 433 2.16 19.40 -1.90
N PRO A 434 3.35 19.98 -1.78
CA PRO A 434 4.33 19.98 -2.87
C PRO A 434 4.89 18.58 -3.12
N ALA A 435 5.09 17.79 -2.05
CA ALA A 435 5.61 16.44 -2.10
C ALA A 435 5.15 15.64 -0.88
N PHE A 436 5.25 14.31 -0.96
CA PHE A 436 5.08 13.40 0.16
C PHE A 436 6.20 12.37 0.20
N ALA A 437 6.40 11.74 1.35
CA ALA A 437 7.30 10.60 1.53
C ALA A 437 6.67 9.52 2.38
N LEU A 438 6.96 8.26 2.07
CA LEU A 438 6.50 7.09 2.80
C LEU A 438 7.61 6.55 3.70
N ALA A 439 7.36 6.48 5.00
CA ALA A 439 8.21 5.81 5.97
C ALA A 439 7.60 4.44 6.29
N HIS A 440 8.11 3.40 5.62
CA HIS A 440 7.47 2.09 5.60
C HIS A 440 7.42 1.40 6.95
N ASP A 441 8.51 1.42 7.72
CA ASP A 441 8.59 0.72 9.02
C ASP A 441 7.81 1.47 10.11
N ALA A 442 7.86 2.81 10.07
CA ALA A 442 7.12 3.66 11.00
C ALA A 442 5.63 3.78 10.64
N GLN A 443 5.21 3.31 9.47
CA GLN A 443 3.84 3.40 8.97
C GLN A 443 3.30 4.82 9.01
N ARG A 444 4.09 5.72 8.42
CA ARG A 444 3.77 7.14 8.34
C ARG A 444 3.90 7.62 6.91
N LEU A 445 2.96 8.44 6.54
CA LEU A 445 3.05 9.29 5.37
C LEU A 445 3.46 10.68 5.85
N LEU A 446 4.62 11.13 5.43
CA LEU A 446 5.09 12.48 5.68
C LEU A 446 4.64 13.38 4.55
N VAL A 447 4.11 14.52 4.89
CA VAL A 447 3.63 15.54 3.94
C VAL A 447 4.22 16.88 4.33
N LEU A 448 4.49 17.71 3.33
CA LEU A 448 4.90 19.08 3.55
C LEU A 448 3.70 19.99 3.35
N ASP A 449 3.45 20.87 4.29
CA ASP A 449 2.47 21.92 4.13
C ASP A 449 2.95 22.94 3.07
N ALA A 450 2.06 23.27 2.13
CA ALA A 450 2.42 24.09 0.97
C ALA A 450 2.77 25.54 1.34
N ASP A 451 2.19 26.06 2.41
CA ASP A 451 2.29 27.46 2.82
C ASP A 451 3.35 27.67 3.90
N SER A 452 3.35 26.84 4.93
CA SER A 452 4.24 26.98 6.08
C SER A 452 5.60 26.30 5.92
N GLN A 453 5.75 25.39 4.95
CA GLN A 453 6.90 24.47 4.79
C GLN A 453 7.14 23.58 6.03
N GLU A 454 6.13 23.45 6.86
CA GLU A 454 6.16 22.59 8.03
C GLU A 454 5.88 21.14 7.61
N LEU A 455 6.66 20.22 8.16
CA LEU A 455 6.42 18.79 7.99
C LEU A 455 5.26 18.35 8.88
N ALA A 456 4.36 17.62 8.30
CA ALA A 456 3.28 16.94 8.99
C ALA A 456 3.29 15.45 8.72
N SER A 457 2.67 14.66 9.59
CA SER A 457 2.56 13.23 9.42
C SER A 457 1.12 12.75 9.45
N ILE A 458 0.81 11.81 8.57
CA ILE A 458 -0.44 11.05 8.57
C ILE A 458 -0.09 9.63 9.03
N SER A 459 -0.63 9.23 10.18
CA SER A 459 -0.42 7.87 10.69
C SER A 459 -1.22 6.87 9.86
N ILE A 460 -0.56 5.84 9.36
CA ILE A 460 -1.19 4.71 8.66
C ILE A 460 -1.63 3.70 9.74
N PRO A 461 -2.94 3.45 9.91
CA PRO A 461 -3.42 2.53 10.92
C PRO A 461 -2.91 1.11 10.68
N SER A 462 -2.31 0.52 11.69
CA SER A 462 -1.78 -0.84 11.65
C SER A 462 -2.30 -1.70 12.79
N PRO A 463 -2.27 -3.02 12.67
CA PRO A 463 -2.55 -3.92 13.78
C PRO A 463 -1.59 -3.66 14.95
N ASP A 464 -2.12 -3.67 16.17
CA ASP A 464 -1.28 -3.62 17.37
C ASP A 464 -0.32 -4.82 17.41
N ILE A 465 0.81 -4.66 18.11
CA ILE A 465 1.83 -5.73 18.27
C ILE A 465 1.20 -7.04 18.75
N LEU A 466 0.23 -6.96 19.67
CA LEU A 466 -0.50 -8.12 20.19
C LEU A 466 -1.34 -8.84 19.13
N GLU A 467 -1.95 -8.09 18.21
CA GLU A 467 -2.72 -8.64 17.11
C GLU A 467 -1.82 -9.30 16.04
N ARG A 468 -0.64 -8.72 15.80
CA ARG A 468 0.40 -9.32 14.93
C ARG A 468 0.91 -10.65 15.47
N ILE A 469 1.08 -10.78 16.79
CA ILE A 469 1.52 -12.03 17.44
C ILE A 469 0.45 -13.11 17.35
N ARG A 470 -0.82 -12.74 17.45
CA ARG A 470 -1.95 -13.68 17.40
C ARG A 470 -2.25 -14.21 16.00
N ASN A 471 -1.92 -13.45 14.95
CA ASN A 471 -2.18 -13.79 13.54
C ASN A 471 -0.97 -14.46 12.85
N ARG A 472 0.10 -14.72 13.58
CA ARG A 472 1.23 -15.59 13.20
C ARG A 472 1.05 -17.00 13.77
#